data_477e4bb0380e26947ae179fcbaa39b38
#
_entry.id   477e4bb0380e26947ae179fcbaa39b38
#
_cell.length_a   1.000
_cell.length_b   1.000
_cell.length_c   1.000
_cell.angle_alpha   90.00
_cell.angle_beta   90.00
_cell.angle_gamma   90.00
#
_symmetry.space_group_name_H-M   'P 1'
#
loop_
_entity.id
_entity.type
_entity.pdbx_description
1 polymer ?
#
loop_
_entity_poly.entity_id
_entity_poly.type
_entity_poly.pdbx_seq_one_letter_code
_entity_poly.pdbx_strand_id
1 'polypeptide(L)'
;VSEEEAKETAKIVGLAALKYGDLSNQASKDYIFDTDRFISFEGNTGPYILYTIVRIKSILNKYKENGGQVTEEGSEKKILPAKGASEKALMLQLSKYNEVIENDFAETAPHKICQYIYELANAFNSFYHDTKILSEEDQAVKDSYIGLITLTRRTLEICIGLLGIEAPERM
;
A
#
# COMPACT_ATOMS: atom_id res chain seq x y z
N VAL A 1 -22.23 4.78 4.94
CA VAL A 1 -21.55 3.83 5.85
C VAL A 1 -22.49 3.62 7.02
N SER A 2 -22.86 2.37 7.34
CA SER A 2 -23.66 2.06 8.52
C SER A 2 -22.84 2.22 9.81
N GLU A 3 -23.50 2.35 10.96
CA GLU A 3 -22.80 2.44 12.25
C GLU A 3 -21.97 1.17 12.53
N GLU A 4 -22.45 0.03 12.08
CA GLU A 4 -21.78 -1.27 12.22
C GLU A 4 -20.50 -1.34 11.37
N GLU A 5 -20.57 -0.91 10.10
CA GLU A 5 -19.39 -0.80 9.22
C GLU A 5 -18.36 0.19 9.77
N ALA A 6 -18.81 1.31 10.32
CA ALA A 6 -17.91 2.30 10.94
C ALA A 6 -17.18 1.73 12.15
N LYS A 7 -17.86 0.96 12.99
CA LYS A 7 -17.24 0.29 14.15
C LYS A 7 -16.24 -0.78 13.73
N GLU A 8 -16.57 -1.59 12.72
CA GLU A 8 -15.64 -2.61 12.21
C GLU A 8 -14.40 -1.97 11.58
N THR A 9 -14.58 -0.94 10.76
CA THR A 9 -13.45 -0.17 10.19
C THR A 9 -12.58 0.44 11.28
N ALA A 10 -13.18 1.05 12.31
CA ALA A 10 -12.45 1.63 13.43
C ALA A 10 -11.63 0.58 14.19
N LYS A 11 -12.16 -0.63 14.36
CA LYS A 11 -11.43 -1.75 14.98
C LYS A 11 -10.24 -2.18 14.15
N ILE A 12 -10.42 -2.35 12.83
CA ILE A 12 -9.34 -2.70 11.90
C ILE A 12 -8.22 -1.64 11.96
N VAL A 13 -8.59 -0.37 11.86
CA VAL A 13 -7.63 0.75 11.90
C VAL A 13 -6.92 0.83 13.24
N GLY A 14 -7.63 0.66 14.35
CA GLY A 14 -7.04 0.67 15.69
C GLY A 14 -6.04 -0.47 15.91
N LEU A 15 -6.38 -1.69 15.47
CA LEU A 15 -5.47 -2.83 15.53
C LEU A 15 -4.24 -2.62 14.63
N ALA A 16 -4.43 -2.06 13.44
CA ALA A 16 -3.33 -1.75 12.53
C ALA A 16 -2.40 -0.69 13.13
N ALA A 17 -2.96 0.37 13.74
CA ALA A 17 -2.19 1.41 14.40
C ALA A 17 -1.29 0.82 15.49
N LEU A 18 -1.86 -0.03 16.35
CA LEU A 18 -1.13 -0.66 17.44
C LEU A 18 -0.06 -1.63 16.93
N LYS A 19 -0.43 -2.61 16.10
CA LYS A 19 0.50 -3.63 15.61
C LYS A 19 1.63 -3.02 14.78
N TYR A 20 1.30 -2.11 13.87
CA TYR A 20 2.30 -1.46 13.04
C TYR A 20 3.22 -0.56 13.86
N GLY A 21 2.65 0.20 14.80
CA GLY A 21 3.41 1.06 15.69
C GLY A 21 4.44 0.26 16.48
N ASP A 22 4.08 -0.90 17.01
CA ASP A 22 4.98 -1.79 17.74
C ASP A 22 6.02 -2.43 16.80
N LEU A 23 5.58 -3.10 15.72
CA LEU A 23 6.44 -3.84 14.80
C LEU A 23 7.38 -2.97 13.96
N SER A 24 7.08 -1.67 13.81
CA SER A 24 7.95 -0.72 13.11
C SER A 24 9.21 -0.36 13.89
N ASN A 25 9.29 -0.72 15.16
CA ASN A 25 10.45 -0.53 15.99
C ASN A 25 11.34 -1.79 16.00
N GLN A 26 12.64 -1.59 16.06
CA GLN A 26 13.57 -2.70 16.17
C GLN A 26 13.41 -3.38 17.54
N ALA A 27 13.21 -4.71 17.54
CA ALA A 27 12.91 -5.48 18.76
C ALA A 27 13.94 -5.33 19.91
N SER A 28 15.20 -5.01 19.57
CA SER A 28 16.29 -4.80 20.54
C SER A 28 16.35 -3.38 21.12
N LYS A 29 15.47 -2.47 20.68
CA LYS A 29 15.47 -1.07 21.12
C LYS A 29 14.19 -0.73 21.85
N ASP A 30 14.34 0.04 22.93
CA ASP A 30 13.19 0.64 23.59
C ASP A 30 12.57 1.73 22.70
N TYR A 31 11.26 1.90 22.80
CA TYR A 31 10.55 3.00 22.18
C TYR A 31 9.48 3.57 23.12
N ILE A 32 9.09 4.81 22.88
CA ILE A 32 7.99 5.45 23.62
C ILE A 32 6.69 5.12 22.92
N PHE A 33 5.76 4.50 23.67
CA PHE A 33 4.41 4.28 23.18
C PHE A 33 3.65 5.62 23.17
N ASP A 34 3.28 6.05 21.97
CA ASP A 34 2.57 7.32 21.73
C ASP A 34 1.33 7.03 20.88
N THR A 35 0.18 7.04 21.53
CA THR A 35 -1.12 6.74 20.90
C THR A 35 -1.43 7.73 19.78
N ASP A 36 -1.23 9.03 19.98
CA ASP A 36 -1.57 10.06 19.02
C ASP A 36 -0.72 9.91 17.75
N ARG A 37 0.55 9.57 17.91
CA ARG A 37 1.42 9.24 16.78
C ARG A 37 0.98 7.98 16.05
N PHE A 38 0.59 6.91 16.76
CA PHE A 38 0.24 5.63 16.16
C PHE A 38 -1.04 5.68 15.35
N ILE A 39 -2.03 6.48 15.77
CA ILE A 39 -3.32 6.65 15.06
C ILE A 39 -3.27 7.73 13.98
N SER A 40 -2.15 8.41 13.79
CA SER A 40 -1.99 9.44 12.76
C SER A 40 -2.10 8.83 11.35
N PHE A 41 -2.77 9.56 10.46
CA PHE A 41 -2.80 9.27 9.02
C PHE A 41 -1.63 9.88 8.24
N GLU A 42 -0.64 10.40 8.95
CA GLU A 42 0.57 10.97 8.38
C GLU A 42 1.81 10.28 8.96
N GLY A 43 2.85 10.16 8.14
CA GLY A 43 4.10 9.52 8.53
C GLY A 43 4.07 7.99 8.45
N ASN A 44 5.04 7.36 9.09
CA ASN A 44 5.22 5.90 9.07
C ASN A 44 4.30 5.23 10.10
N THR A 45 3.02 5.07 9.77
CA THR A 45 1.97 4.55 10.65
C THR A 45 1.08 3.52 9.95
N GLY A 46 0.45 2.63 10.72
CA GLY A 46 -0.53 1.67 10.21
C GLY A 46 -1.68 2.33 9.46
N PRO A 47 -2.37 3.33 10.04
CA PRO A 47 -3.44 4.05 9.36
C PRO A 47 -3.02 4.68 8.02
N TYR A 48 -1.81 5.22 7.90
CA TYR A 48 -1.30 5.75 6.63
C TYR A 48 -1.17 4.67 5.55
N ILE A 49 -0.66 3.50 5.91
CA ILE A 49 -0.54 2.36 4.98
C ILE A 49 -1.94 1.88 4.54
N LEU A 50 -2.87 1.70 5.49
CA LEU A 50 -4.24 1.30 5.17
C LEU A 50 -4.94 2.31 4.28
N TYR A 51 -4.81 3.60 4.56
CA TYR A 51 -5.36 4.67 3.74
C TYR A 51 -4.81 4.64 2.29
N THR A 52 -3.52 4.35 2.14
CA THR A 52 -2.90 4.18 0.81
C THR A 52 -3.51 3.00 0.07
N ILE A 53 -3.70 1.85 0.72
CA ILE A 53 -4.34 0.66 0.13
C ILE A 53 -5.78 0.96 -0.30
N VAL A 54 -6.56 1.58 0.57
CA VAL A 54 -7.97 1.96 0.28
C VAL A 54 -8.05 2.96 -0.87
N ARG A 55 -7.11 3.90 -0.96
CA ARG A 55 -7.00 4.81 -2.11
C ARG A 55 -6.80 4.05 -3.41
N ILE A 56 -5.90 3.06 -3.45
CA ILE A 56 -5.69 2.24 -4.64
C ILE A 56 -6.96 1.46 -4.98
N LYS A 57 -7.61 0.81 -3.99
CA LYS A 57 -8.90 0.13 -4.18
C LYS A 57 -9.95 1.06 -4.80
N SER A 58 -10.05 2.29 -4.31
CA SER A 58 -10.98 3.28 -4.86
C SER A 58 -10.72 3.63 -6.32
N ILE A 59 -9.45 3.77 -6.72
CA ILE A 59 -9.06 4.01 -8.12
C ILE A 59 -9.45 2.83 -9.00
N LEU A 60 -9.13 1.60 -8.56
CA LEU A 60 -9.46 0.37 -9.28
C LEU A 60 -10.97 0.16 -9.42
N ASN A 61 -11.75 0.48 -8.39
CA ASN A 61 -13.21 0.40 -8.43
C ASN A 61 -13.79 1.40 -9.44
N LYS A 62 -13.32 2.66 -9.42
CA LYS A 62 -13.72 3.66 -10.43
C LYS A 62 -13.37 3.23 -11.85
N TYR A 63 -12.22 2.58 -12.05
CA TYR A 63 -11.84 2.04 -13.34
C TYR A 63 -12.82 0.94 -13.80
N LYS A 64 -13.22 0.02 -12.89
CA LYS A 64 -14.23 -1.02 -13.15
C LYS A 64 -15.61 -0.41 -13.48
N GLU A 65 -16.05 0.59 -12.73
CA GLU A 65 -17.32 1.30 -12.96
C GLU A 65 -17.37 1.97 -14.35
N ASN A 66 -16.22 2.39 -14.86
CA ASN A 66 -16.08 2.95 -16.22
C ASN A 66 -15.88 1.89 -17.31
N GLY A 67 -16.18 0.61 -17.01
CA GLY A 67 -16.10 -0.51 -17.97
C GLY A 67 -14.72 -1.15 -18.11
N GLY A 68 -13.76 -0.75 -17.29
CA GLY A 68 -12.43 -1.36 -17.25
C GLY A 68 -12.44 -2.73 -16.56
N GLN A 69 -11.55 -3.61 -16.99
CA GLN A 69 -11.36 -4.93 -16.36
C GLN A 69 -10.11 -4.94 -15.49
N VAL A 70 -10.28 -5.38 -14.26
CA VAL A 70 -9.18 -5.63 -13.31
C VAL A 70 -9.32 -7.06 -12.84
N THR A 71 -8.33 -7.90 -13.13
CA THR A 71 -8.27 -9.26 -12.61
C THR A 71 -7.68 -9.26 -11.21
N GLU A 72 -8.18 -10.12 -10.33
CA GLU A 72 -7.64 -10.29 -8.97
C GLU A 72 -6.16 -10.72 -8.99
N GLU A 73 -5.77 -11.49 -9.99
CA GLU A 73 -4.41 -11.98 -10.20
C GLU A 73 -3.47 -10.90 -10.77
N GLY A 74 -4.00 -9.78 -11.21
CA GLY A 74 -3.30 -8.51 -11.42
C GLY A 74 -2.27 -8.44 -12.53
N SER A 75 -2.00 -9.52 -13.24
CA SER A 75 -0.77 -9.61 -14.05
C SER A 75 -0.99 -9.72 -15.57
N GLU A 76 -2.21 -9.70 -16.05
CA GLU A 76 -2.44 -9.79 -17.50
C GLU A 76 -2.18 -8.46 -18.24
N LYS A 77 -2.20 -7.34 -17.51
CA LYS A 77 -1.89 -6.05 -18.10
C LYS A 77 -0.38 -5.84 -18.17
N LYS A 78 0.10 -5.66 -19.39
CA LYS A 78 1.52 -5.42 -19.64
C LYS A 78 1.95 -4.07 -19.04
N ILE A 79 2.87 -4.10 -18.09
CA ILE A 79 3.52 -2.89 -17.58
C ILE A 79 4.54 -2.42 -18.61
N LEU A 80 4.39 -1.19 -19.07
CA LEU A 80 5.26 -0.55 -20.05
C LEU A 80 6.47 0.10 -19.35
N PRO A 81 7.53 0.42 -20.09
CA PRO A 81 8.62 1.23 -19.54
C PRO A 81 8.12 2.56 -18.99
N ALA A 82 8.66 2.97 -17.84
CA ALA A 82 8.24 4.20 -17.17
C ALA A 82 8.45 5.44 -18.06
N LYS A 83 7.43 6.30 -18.12
CA LYS A 83 7.47 7.59 -18.82
C LYS A 83 7.93 8.75 -17.93
N GLY A 84 7.79 8.61 -16.59
CA GLY A 84 8.08 9.65 -15.63
C GLY A 84 8.94 9.17 -14.45
N ALA A 85 9.49 10.12 -13.71
CA ALA A 85 10.38 9.82 -12.59
C ALA A 85 9.66 9.13 -11.42
N SER A 86 8.46 9.56 -11.07
CA SER A 86 7.66 8.95 -10.00
C SER A 86 7.17 7.55 -10.35
N GLU A 87 6.81 7.29 -11.61
CA GLU A 87 6.47 5.96 -12.12
C GLU A 87 7.68 5.02 -12.02
N LYS A 88 8.86 5.49 -12.46
CA LYS A 88 10.11 4.73 -12.36
C LYS A 88 10.47 4.44 -10.91
N ALA A 89 10.32 5.41 -10.01
CA ALA A 89 10.59 5.23 -8.58
C ALA A 89 9.67 4.16 -7.96
N LEU A 90 8.38 4.14 -8.32
CA LEU A 90 7.44 3.13 -7.88
C LEU A 90 7.84 1.73 -8.38
N MET A 91 8.20 1.59 -9.65
CA MET A 91 8.66 0.31 -10.22
C MET A 91 9.93 -0.19 -9.52
N LEU A 92 10.89 0.69 -9.27
CA LEU A 92 12.13 0.34 -8.56
C LEU A 92 11.85 -0.08 -7.11
N GLN A 93 10.92 0.58 -6.44
CA GLN A 93 10.54 0.19 -5.07
C GLN A 93 9.87 -1.19 -5.04
N LEU A 94 8.99 -1.48 -5.99
CA LEU A 94 8.38 -2.81 -6.15
C LEU A 94 9.43 -3.91 -6.39
N SER A 95 10.48 -3.64 -7.18
CA SER A 95 11.52 -4.62 -7.48
C SER A 95 12.34 -5.07 -6.28
N LYS A 96 12.34 -4.32 -5.18
CA LYS A 96 13.05 -4.68 -3.94
C LYS A 96 12.32 -5.71 -3.08
N TYR A 97 11.07 -6.08 -3.42
CA TYR A 97 10.21 -6.91 -2.59
C TYR A 97 10.88 -8.21 -2.14
N ASN A 98 11.44 -8.99 -3.07
CA ASN A 98 12.04 -10.28 -2.75
C ASN A 98 13.22 -10.14 -1.78
N GLU A 99 14.10 -9.16 -2.03
CA GLU A 99 15.26 -8.90 -1.16
C GLU A 99 14.83 -8.53 0.26
N VAL A 100 13.80 -7.70 0.39
CA VAL A 100 13.27 -7.30 1.72
C VAL A 100 12.69 -8.48 2.47
N ILE A 101 11.88 -9.32 1.80
CA ILE A 101 11.27 -10.50 2.44
C ILE A 101 12.34 -11.53 2.85
N GLU A 102 13.32 -11.80 2.01
CA GLU A 102 14.43 -12.70 2.32
C GLU A 102 15.25 -12.21 3.53
N ASN A 103 15.55 -10.92 3.58
CA ASN A 103 16.29 -10.32 4.68
C ASN A 103 15.47 -10.29 5.98
N ASP A 104 14.17 -9.98 5.91
CA ASP A 104 13.28 -10.01 7.07
C ASP A 104 13.20 -11.41 7.68
N PHE A 105 13.01 -12.42 6.82
CA PHE A 105 12.95 -13.82 7.26
C PHE A 105 14.26 -14.25 7.91
N ALA A 106 15.40 -13.93 7.31
CA ALA A 106 16.72 -14.32 7.82
C ALA A 106 17.04 -13.67 9.18
N GLU A 107 16.60 -12.44 9.39
CA GLU A 107 16.93 -11.64 10.58
C GLU A 107 15.79 -11.57 11.62
N THR A 108 14.59 -12.08 11.28
CA THR A 108 13.36 -11.92 12.09
C THR A 108 13.14 -10.45 12.47
N ALA A 109 13.10 -9.59 11.44
CA ALA A 109 13.17 -8.13 11.59
C ALA A 109 11.96 -7.40 10.97
N PRO A 110 10.72 -7.56 11.50
CA PRO A 110 9.48 -7.03 10.90
C PRO A 110 9.50 -5.51 10.68
N HIS A 111 10.35 -4.78 11.39
CA HIS A 111 10.55 -3.36 11.14
C HIS A 111 11.09 -3.05 9.73
N LYS A 112 11.77 -3.99 9.08
CA LYS A 112 12.24 -3.85 7.69
C LYS A 112 11.08 -3.92 6.70
N ILE A 113 10.10 -4.78 6.95
CA ILE A 113 8.84 -4.81 6.17
C ILE A 113 8.10 -3.49 6.35
N CYS A 114 7.96 -3.01 7.59
CA CYS A 114 7.32 -1.72 7.86
C CYS A 114 7.99 -0.56 7.10
N GLN A 115 9.31 -0.49 7.12
CA GLN A 115 10.06 0.53 6.38
C GLN A 115 9.84 0.41 4.87
N TYR A 116 9.89 -0.81 4.34
CA TYR A 116 9.67 -1.07 2.91
C TYR A 116 8.29 -0.61 2.45
N ILE A 117 7.21 -1.01 3.16
CA ILE A 117 5.85 -0.64 2.76
C ILE A 117 5.57 0.84 2.93
N TYR A 118 6.20 1.51 3.88
CA TYR A 118 6.15 2.95 4.00
C TYR A 118 6.78 3.66 2.80
N GLU A 119 7.96 3.23 2.38
CA GLU A 119 8.62 3.74 1.18
C GLU A 119 7.81 3.44 -0.10
N LEU A 120 7.22 2.23 -0.19
CA LEU A 120 6.35 1.86 -1.30
C LEU A 120 5.08 2.71 -1.35
N ALA A 121 4.45 2.96 -0.19
CA ALA A 121 3.29 3.83 -0.09
C ALA A 121 3.62 5.28 -0.52
N ASN A 122 4.77 5.80 -0.10
CA ASN A 122 5.24 7.12 -0.51
C ASN A 122 5.51 7.18 -2.03
N ALA A 123 6.15 6.17 -2.60
CA ALA A 123 6.39 6.09 -4.04
C ALA A 123 5.07 6.06 -4.83
N PHE A 124 4.08 5.28 -4.37
CA PHE A 124 2.75 5.28 -4.97
C PHE A 124 2.07 6.64 -4.85
N ASN A 125 2.09 7.28 -3.69
CA ASN A 125 1.44 8.57 -3.50
C ASN A 125 2.06 9.67 -4.38
N SER A 126 3.38 9.64 -4.59
CA SER A 126 4.06 10.54 -5.55
C SER A 126 3.61 10.26 -6.98
N PHE A 127 3.57 8.99 -7.39
CA PHE A 127 3.08 8.60 -8.72
C PHE A 127 1.62 9.02 -8.94
N TYR A 128 0.75 8.82 -7.95
CA TYR A 128 -0.65 9.22 -8.00
C TYR A 128 -0.84 10.74 -8.12
N HIS A 129 -0.01 11.50 -7.42
CA HIS A 129 -0.03 12.96 -7.48
C HIS A 129 0.40 13.49 -8.87
N ASP A 130 1.43 12.88 -9.45
CA ASP A 130 2.03 13.33 -10.70
C ASP A 130 1.30 12.82 -11.96
N THR A 131 0.42 11.81 -11.79
CA THR A 131 -0.15 11.05 -12.92
C THR A 131 -1.67 11.03 -12.89
N LYS A 132 -2.30 11.44 -13.99
CA LYS A 132 -3.76 11.37 -14.17
C LYS A 132 -4.15 9.96 -14.64
N ILE A 133 -4.12 8.96 -13.77
CA ILE A 133 -4.26 7.54 -14.09
C ILE A 133 -5.54 7.25 -14.89
N LEU A 134 -6.70 7.68 -14.39
CA LEU A 134 -8.01 7.38 -15.02
C LEU A 134 -8.31 8.24 -16.24
N SER A 135 -7.66 9.41 -16.37
CA SER A 135 -7.84 10.35 -17.46
C SER A 135 -6.78 10.19 -18.57
N GLU A 136 -5.90 9.17 -18.49
CA GLU A 136 -4.96 8.85 -19.57
C GLU A 136 -5.75 8.47 -20.83
N GLU A 137 -5.40 9.09 -21.96
CA GLU A 137 -6.11 8.88 -23.24
C GLU A 137 -5.59 7.64 -23.99
N ASP A 138 -4.30 7.37 -23.88
CA ASP A 138 -3.69 6.16 -24.44
C ASP A 138 -4.07 4.94 -23.61
N GLN A 139 -4.88 4.06 -24.18
CA GLN A 139 -5.41 2.87 -23.49
C GLN A 139 -4.29 1.93 -23.03
N ALA A 140 -3.22 1.77 -23.82
CA ALA A 140 -2.11 0.89 -23.44
C ALA A 140 -1.34 1.45 -22.24
N VAL A 141 -1.18 2.76 -22.17
CA VAL A 141 -0.55 3.45 -21.04
C VAL A 141 -1.44 3.39 -19.81
N LYS A 142 -2.74 3.65 -19.97
CA LYS A 142 -3.72 3.51 -18.89
C LYS A 142 -3.71 2.10 -18.30
N ASP A 143 -3.72 1.08 -19.13
CA ASP A 143 -3.66 -0.32 -18.73
C ASP A 143 -2.35 -0.65 -18.00
N SER A 144 -1.24 -0.06 -18.42
CA SER A 144 0.04 -0.16 -17.71
C SER A 144 -0.05 0.44 -16.29
N TYR A 145 -0.65 1.62 -16.15
CA TYR A 145 -0.85 2.25 -14.85
C TYR A 145 -1.75 1.42 -13.94
N ILE A 146 -2.85 0.87 -14.48
CA ILE A 146 -3.75 -0.01 -13.72
C ILE A 146 -3.02 -1.28 -13.28
N GLY A 147 -2.22 -1.89 -14.15
CA GLY A 147 -1.37 -3.04 -13.79
C GLY A 147 -0.39 -2.71 -12.66
N LEU A 148 0.29 -1.56 -12.78
CA LEU A 148 1.28 -1.10 -11.79
C LEU A 148 0.66 -0.86 -10.41
N ILE A 149 -0.49 -0.16 -10.32
CA ILE A 149 -1.15 0.08 -9.03
C ILE A 149 -1.82 -1.17 -8.46
N THR A 150 -2.26 -2.10 -9.31
CA THR A 150 -2.77 -3.41 -8.86
C THR A 150 -1.65 -4.22 -8.21
N LEU A 151 -0.47 -4.26 -8.82
CA LEU A 151 0.70 -4.90 -8.24
C LEU A 151 1.11 -4.22 -6.93
N THR A 152 1.09 -2.89 -6.87
CA THR A 152 1.38 -2.13 -5.65
C THR A 152 0.43 -2.49 -4.52
N ARG A 153 -0.89 -2.53 -4.79
CA ARG A 153 -1.89 -2.95 -3.80
C ARG A 153 -1.60 -4.35 -3.27
N ARG A 154 -1.39 -5.33 -4.15
CA ARG A 154 -1.10 -6.72 -3.75
C ARG A 154 0.15 -6.81 -2.89
N THR A 155 1.21 -6.12 -3.26
CA THR A 155 2.46 -6.10 -2.48
C THR A 155 2.24 -5.53 -1.08
N LEU A 156 1.52 -4.41 -0.97
CA LEU A 156 1.17 -3.82 0.32
C LEU A 156 0.30 -4.77 1.16
N GLU A 157 -0.75 -5.37 0.57
CA GLU A 157 -1.65 -6.30 1.28
C GLU A 157 -0.93 -7.57 1.75
N ILE A 158 -0.03 -8.13 0.95
CA ILE A 158 0.80 -9.27 1.36
C ILE A 158 1.68 -8.88 2.55
N CYS A 159 2.37 -7.75 2.46
CA CYS A 159 3.27 -7.30 3.53
C CYS A 159 2.53 -7.02 4.84
N ILE A 160 1.38 -6.33 4.81
CA ILE A 160 0.60 -6.12 6.04
C ILE A 160 0.03 -7.42 6.59
N GLY A 161 -0.31 -8.38 5.70
CA GLY A 161 -0.73 -9.72 6.09
C GLY A 161 0.34 -10.47 6.88
N LEU A 162 1.63 -10.35 6.49
CA LEU A 162 2.76 -10.89 7.25
C LEU A 162 2.89 -10.26 8.65
N LEU A 163 2.45 -9.02 8.81
CA LEU A 163 2.40 -8.32 10.11
C LEU A 163 1.11 -8.62 10.89
N GLY A 164 0.22 -9.47 10.37
CA GLY A 164 -1.07 -9.80 10.98
C GLY A 164 -2.08 -8.63 10.94
N ILE A 165 -2.00 -7.80 9.91
CA ILE A 165 -2.86 -6.64 9.68
C ILE A 165 -3.71 -6.90 8.44
N GLU A 166 -4.97 -6.48 8.48
CA GLU A 166 -5.91 -6.52 7.36
C GLU A 166 -6.24 -5.10 6.90
N ALA A 167 -6.51 -4.93 5.61
CA ALA A 167 -6.96 -3.66 5.07
C ALA A 167 -8.49 -3.66 4.91
N PRO A 168 -9.20 -2.61 5.34
CA PRO A 168 -10.61 -2.48 5.10
C PRO A 168 -10.89 -2.20 3.61
N GLU A 169 -12.14 -2.40 3.19
CA GLU A 169 -12.56 -2.04 1.83
C GLU A 169 -12.75 -0.53 1.66
N ARG A 170 -13.08 0.16 2.75
CA ARG A 170 -13.33 1.62 2.80
C ARG A 170 -12.80 2.22 4.10
N MET A 171 -12.39 3.44 4.02
CA MET A 171 -12.03 4.29 5.16
C MET A 171 -12.60 5.67 4.98
#